data_e2766c249bf0c18453ee6ab6b385b78b
#
_entry.id   e2766c249bf0c18453ee6ab6b385b78b
#
_cell.length_a   1.000
_cell.length_b   1.000
_cell.length_c   1.000
_cell.angle_alpha   90.00
_cell.angle_beta   90.00
_cell.angle_gamma   90.00
#
_symmetry.space_group_name_H-M   'P 1'
#
loop_
_entity.id
_entity.type
_entity.pdbx_description
1 polymer ?
#
loop_
_entity_poly.entity_id
_entity_poly.type
_entity_poly.pdbx_seq_one_letter_code
_entity_poly.pdbx_strand_id
1 'polypeptide(L)'
;MPPVRLAVLSAALLVVACASSPRTPSALAGIDHVIVIYQENWSFDGLFGKFPGANGIDGASATSLTQTDKDGRPYATLPPAIDTRPQPPVPDARIPAELPVAPFDLAPYVPPTSRTGNPIHRFYHQQLQINGGRMDRFVAWTNVGGLAMSYYDATNMPLGRLAREFVLADNFFHAAFGGSFLNHMWLVCACTPQWPDAPADLRARLGPDGALLQDGEVTPDGYVVNTAYTVNTPHPARITDPHHLVPNLTLPTIGDRLDAKGVSWAWYAGGWRDALAGTPHARFAYHHQPFAYFARWADGTPAKAKHLRDESDFLSDVAAGRLPAVAFVKPLGIHNEHPNTSEPLTGQQHVAELVQAVRASAIWPRTLIVITYDENGGRWDHVAPPVGDRWGPGVRVPTVIVSPLVKRGHVDHSRYDTTAILKLIETRWGLAPLGARDAAQVPLTGAF
;
A
#
# COMPACT_ATOMS: atom_id res chain seq x y z
N MET A 1 40.49 -69.69 29.16
CA MET A 1 39.56 -68.69 29.71
C MET A 1 39.32 -67.65 28.63
N PRO A 2 38.13 -67.57 28.06
CA PRO A 2 37.80 -66.54 27.04
C PRO A 2 37.38 -65.24 27.73
N PRO A 3 37.62 -64.10 27.12
CA PRO A 3 37.24 -62.77 27.68
C PRO A 3 35.75 -62.45 27.50
N VAL A 4 35.16 -61.96 28.59
CA VAL A 4 33.78 -61.46 28.63
C VAL A 4 33.73 -60.11 27.93
N ARG A 5 32.89 -60.02 26.92
CA ARG A 5 32.53 -58.71 26.22
C ARG A 5 31.36 -58.09 26.95
N LEU A 6 31.63 -56.93 27.58
CA LEU A 6 30.60 -56.07 28.14
C LEU A 6 29.93 -55.32 26.98
N ALA A 7 28.62 -55.50 26.75
CA ALA A 7 27.81 -54.70 25.84
C ALA A 7 27.26 -53.50 26.62
N VAL A 8 27.66 -52.30 26.21
CA VAL A 8 27.11 -51.03 26.71
C VAL A 8 25.88 -50.68 25.83
N LEU A 9 24.68 -50.81 26.40
CA LEU A 9 23.45 -50.28 25.80
C LEU A 9 23.39 -48.76 26.01
N SER A 10 23.57 -47.99 24.95
CA SER A 10 23.29 -46.55 24.96
C SER A 10 21.79 -46.31 24.70
N ALA A 11 21.06 -45.92 25.72
CA ALA A 11 19.67 -45.45 25.58
C ALA A 11 19.68 -44.02 25.05
N ALA A 12 19.27 -43.84 23.80
CA ALA A 12 19.02 -42.51 23.23
C ALA A 12 17.68 -41.99 23.74
N LEU A 13 17.71 -40.98 24.63
CA LEU A 13 16.52 -40.20 24.98
C LEU A 13 16.13 -39.31 23.80
N LEU A 14 15.03 -39.62 23.11
CA LEU A 14 14.36 -38.70 22.19
C LEU A 14 13.64 -37.61 23.02
N VAL A 15 14.24 -36.43 23.11
CA VAL A 15 13.55 -35.21 23.59
C VAL A 15 12.65 -34.73 22.48
N VAL A 16 11.37 -35.08 22.55
CA VAL A 16 10.34 -34.47 21.72
C VAL A 16 10.12 -33.04 22.23
N ALA A 17 10.78 -32.07 21.59
CA ALA A 17 10.49 -30.66 21.81
C ALA A 17 9.09 -30.37 21.28
N CYS A 18 8.10 -30.35 22.17
CA CYS A 18 6.79 -29.74 21.84
C CYS A 18 7.02 -28.24 21.57
N ALA A 19 7.16 -27.89 20.31
CA ALA A 19 7.09 -26.50 19.89
C ALA A 19 5.69 -25.99 20.27
N SER A 20 5.58 -25.25 21.37
CA SER A 20 4.36 -24.54 21.73
C SER A 20 4.08 -23.54 20.62
N SER A 21 2.94 -23.69 19.93
CA SER A 21 2.47 -22.67 18.98
C SER A 21 2.46 -21.32 19.69
N PRO A 22 2.99 -20.25 19.06
CA PRO A 22 2.98 -18.93 19.66
C PRO A 22 1.54 -18.55 20.00
N ARG A 23 1.27 -18.21 21.26
CA ARG A 23 -0.07 -17.78 21.70
C ARG A 23 -0.40 -16.46 21.02
N THR A 24 -1.57 -16.38 20.37
CA THR A 24 -2.12 -15.12 19.86
C THR A 24 -2.14 -14.08 20.99
N PRO A 25 -1.56 -12.88 20.82
CA PRO A 25 -1.66 -11.82 21.80
C PRO A 25 -3.10 -11.61 22.24
N SER A 26 -3.35 -11.41 23.53
CA SER A 26 -4.70 -11.28 24.08
C SER A 26 -5.51 -10.17 23.41
N ALA A 27 -4.86 -9.09 23.01
CA ALA A 27 -5.46 -7.97 22.26
C ALA A 27 -6.08 -8.41 20.93
N LEU A 28 -5.46 -9.34 20.20
CA LEU A 28 -5.94 -9.82 18.91
C LEU A 28 -6.99 -10.94 19.04
N ALA A 29 -7.06 -11.63 20.16
CA ALA A 29 -7.98 -12.75 20.34
C ALA A 29 -9.45 -12.35 20.25
N GLY A 30 -9.78 -11.08 20.52
CA GLY A 30 -11.12 -10.52 20.42
C GLY A 30 -11.60 -10.20 18.99
N ILE A 31 -10.73 -10.27 17.98
CA ILE A 31 -11.02 -9.84 16.61
C ILE A 31 -11.51 -11.04 15.78
N ASP A 32 -12.70 -10.98 15.24
CA ASP A 32 -13.25 -11.97 14.30
C ASP A 32 -13.18 -11.50 12.85
N HIS A 33 -13.14 -10.18 12.63
CA HIS A 33 -13.08 -9.58 11.31
C HIS A 33 -11.92 -8.58 11.23
N VAL A 34 -11.03 -8.74 10.26
CA VAL A 34 -10.04 -7.74 9.84
C VAL A 34 -10.44 -7.21 8.48
N ILE A 35 -10.66 -5.90 8.40
CA ILE A 35 -10.99 -5.19 7.17
C ILE A 35 -9.83 -4.28 6.83
N VAL A 36 -9.28 -4.38 5.61
CA VAL A 36 -8.23 -3.50 5.10
C VAL A 36 -8.83 -2.66 3.99
N ILE A 37 -8.97 -1.35 4.21
CA ILE A 37 -9.40 -0.39 3.18
C ILE A 37 -8.13 0.26 2.61
N TYR A 38 -7.89 0.08 1.32
CA TYR A 38 -6.63 0.41 0.67
C TYR A 38 -6.83 1.56 -0.33
N GLN A 39 -6.49 2.79 0.10
CA GLN A 39 -6.61 4.03 -0.66
C GLN A 39 -5.38 4.30 -1.51
N GLU A 40 -5.31 5.45 -2.18
CA GLU A 40 -4.24 5.77 -3.13
C GLU A 40 -3.58 7.13 -2.91
N ASN A 41 -2.27 7.05 -3.05
CA ASN A 41 -1.35 8.06 -3.53
C ASN A 41 -1.22 9.30 -2.64
N TRP A 42 -1.08 9.13 -1.33
CA TRP A 42 -0.77 10.22 -0.41
C TRP A 42 0.33 9.85 0.58
N SER A 43 1.35 10.73 0.70
CA SER A 43 2.30 10.62 1.81
C SER A 43 1.62 10.98 3.14
N PHE A 44 2.22 10.54 4.24
CA PHE A 44 1.73 10.91 5.58
C PHE A 44 1.70 12.43 5.74
N ASP A 45 2.80 13.12 5.43
CA ASP A 45 2.84 14.58 5.51
C ASP A 45 1.85 15.25 4.56
N GLY A 46 1.54 14.63 3.43
CA GLY A 46 0.58 15.13 2.46
C GLY A 46 -0.85 15.27 2.98
N LEU A 47 -1.22 14.52 4.03
CA LEU A 47 -2.56 14.59 4.65
C LEU A 47 -2.53 14.81 6.16
N PHE A 48 -1.60 14.21 6.87
CA PHE A 48 -1.56 14.20 8.33
C PHE A 48 -0.33 14.92 8.91
N GLY A 49 0.45 15.59 8.07
CA GLY A 49 1.65 16.33 8.51
C GLY A 49 1.38 17.47 9.48
N LYS A 50 0.11 17.90 9.64
CA LYS A 50 -0.34 18.89 10.63
C LYS A 50 -1.22 18.29 11.73
N PHE A 51 -1.35 16.95 11.78
CA PHE A 51 -2.18 16.30 12.79
C PHE A 51 -1.56 16.45 14.20
N PRO A 52 -2.34 16.90 15.20
CA PRO A 52 -1.83 17.13 16.55
C PRO A 52 -1.21 15.88 17.19
N GLY A 53 0.00 16.01 17.70
CA GLY A 53 0.71 14.91 18.36
C GLY A 53 1.39 13.91 17.44
N ALA A 54 1.21 14.04 16.12
CA ALA A 54 1.92 13.20 15.17
C ALA A 54 3.36 13.70 14.89
N ASN A 55 4.21 12.80 14.43
CA ASN A 55 5.51 13.13 13.84
C ASN A 55 5.29 13.80 12.48
N GLY A 56 4.90 15.08 12.49
CA GLY A 56 4.47 15.82 11.32
C GLY A 56 5.51 16.81 10.80
N ILE A 57 5.10 17.62 9.83
CA ILE A 57 5.94 18.56 9.07
C ILE A 57 6.75 19.51 9.96
N ASP A 58 6.23 19.91 11.12
CA ASP A 58 6.92 20.83 12.03
C ASP A 58 8.20 20.22 12.65
N GLY A 59 8.36 18.88 12.56
CA GLY A 59 9.57 18.14 12.92
C GLY A 59 10.58 17.99 11.79
N ALA A 60 10.30 18.52 10.60
CA ALA A 60 11.15 18.34 9.42
C ALA A 60 12.55 18.96 9.60
N SER A 61 13.59 18.22 9.20
CA SER A 61 14.96 18.71 9.24
C SER A 61 15.25 19.73 8.14
N ALA A 62 16.21 20.61 8.36
CA ALA A 62 16.67 21.55 7.33
C ALA A 62 17.08 20.81 6.04
N THR A 63 17.67 19.63 6.15
CA THR A 63 18.10 18.82 5.00
C THR A 63 16.90 18.37 4.16
N SER A 64 15.84 17.84 4.78
CA SER A 64 14.65 17.37 4.06
C SER A 64 13.84 18.52 3.47
N LEU A 65 13.87 19.69 4.08
CA LEU A 65 13.22 20.92 3.57
C LEU A 65 13.98 21.53 2.38
N THR A 66 15.32 21.38 2.33
CA THR A 66 16.15 21.92 1.25
C THR A 66 16.07 21.01 0.03
N GLN A 67 15.14 21.29 -0.90
CA GLN A 67 15.06 20.54 -2.14
C GLN A 67 16.18 20.95 -3.11
N THR A 68 16.78 19.95 -3.76
CA THR A 68 17.87 20.15 -4.71
C THR A 68 17.50 19.67 -6.11
N ASP A 69 18.13 20.23 -7.12
CA ASP A 69 18.02 19.76 -8.50
C ASP A 69 18.78 18.43 -8.72
N LYS A 70 18.76 17.92 -9.94
CA LYS A 70 19.45 16.66 -10.29
C LYS A 70 20.96 16.72 -10.11
N ASP A 71 21.55 17.92 -10.19
CA ASP A 71 22.99 18.17 -9.98
C ASP A 71 23.33 18.41 -8.50
N GLY A 72 22.33 18.44 -7.60
CA GLY A 72 22.51 18.67 -6.18
C GLY A 72 22.54 20.14 -5.76
N ARG A 73 22.17 21.08 -6.66
CA ARG A 73 22.10 22.51 -6.33
C ARG A 73 20.75 22.81 -5.67
N PRO A 74 20.72 23.55 -4.55
CA PRO A 74 19.47 23.96 -3.92
C PRO A 74 18.61 24.82 -4.86
N TYR A 75 17.30 24.57 -4.88
CA TYR A 75 16.36 25.49 -5.52
C TYR A 75 16.25 26.79 -4.73
N ALA A 76 16.16 27.93 -5.42
CA ALA A 76 15.89 29.22 -4.80
C ALA A 76 14.39 29.39 -4.47
N THR A 77 13.53 28.88 -5.36
CA THR A 77 12.08 28.81 -5.23
C THR A 77 11.61 27.46 -5.76
N LEU A 78 10.43 27.01 -5.34
CA LEU A 78 9.83 25.83 -5.96
C LEU A 78 9.53 26.12 -7.44
N PRO A 79 9.85 25.17 -8.36
CA PRO A 79 9.37 25.25 -9.73
C PRO A 79 7.84 25.35 -9.79
N PRO A 80 7.25 25.99 -10.81
CA PRO A 80 5.79 26.07 -10.96
C PRO A 80 5.12 24.70 -10.84
N ALA A 81 3.99 24.65 -10.13
CA ALA A 81 3.16 23.45 -10.06
C ALA A 81 2.57 23.14 -11.44
N ILE A 82 2.60 21.86 -11.84
CA ILE A 82 2.11 21.43 -13.17
C ILE A 82 0.83 20.61 -13.02
N ASP A 83 -0.19 20.97 -13.74
CA ASP A 83 -1.38 20.14 -13.96
C ASP A 83 -1.09 19.14 -15.10
N THR A 84 -1.04 17.87 -14.77
CA THR A 84 -0.77 16.79 -15.72
C THR A 84 -2.04 16.21 -16.36
N ARG A 85 -3.21 16.75 -16.05
CA ARG A 85 -4.51 16.29 -16.60
C ARG A 85 -4.74 16.72 -18.05
N PRO A 86 -4.41 17.97 -18.46
CA PRO A 86 -4.39 18.32 -19.88
C PRO A 86 -3.25 17.62 -20.63
N GLN A 87 -3.40 17.51 -21.95
CA GLN A 87 -2.36 17.00 -22.84
C GLN A 87 -2.09 18.04 -23.95
N PRO A 88 -0.91 18.68 -23.97
CA PRO A 88 0.23 18.50 -23.06
C PRO A 88 -0.04 19.07 -21.65
N PRO A 89 0.75 18.64 -20.62
CA PRO A 89 0.69 19.22 -19.29
C PRO A 89 0.96 20.73 -19.29
N VAL A 90 0.31 21.46 -18.38
CA VAL A 90 0.41 22.93 -18.29
C VAL A 90 0.67 23.37 -16.85
N PRO A 91 1.26 24.57 -16.62
CA PRO A 91 1.28 25.15 -15.27
C PRO A 91 -0.13 25.26 -14.68
N ASP A 92 -0.29 24.85 -13.42
CA ASP A 92 -1.56 24.99 -12.72
C ASP A 92 -1.78 26.44 -12.28
N ALA A 93 -2.55 27.18 -13.06
CA ALA A 93 -2.81 28.61 -12.83
C ALA A 93 -3.50 28.93 -11.50
N ARG A 94 -4.00 27.92 -10.78
CA ARG A 94 -4.59 28.10 -9.45
C ARG A 94 -3.51 28.34 -8.37
N ILE A 95 -2.28 27.85 -8.60
CA ILE A 95 -1.17 27.85 -7.66
C ILE A 95 -0.17 28.94 -8.08
N PRO A 96 0.35 29.77 -7.13
CA PRO A 96 1.38 30.76 -7.48
C PRO A 96 2.58 30.12 -8.17
N ALA A 97 3.10 30.80 -9.20
CA ALA A 97 4.26 30.32 -9.96
C ALA A 97 5.56 30.30 -9.14
N GLU A 98 5.63 31.15 -8.11
CA GLU A 98 6.79 31.25 -7.22
C GLU A 98 6.33 31.01 -5.79
N LEU A 99 6.82 29.93 -5.19
CA LEU A 99 6.62 29.58 -3.79
C LEU A 99 7.98 29.35 -3.14
N PRO A 100 8.15 29.65 -1.85
CA PRO A 100 9.34 29.27 -1.10
C PRO A 100 9.61 27.76 -1.17
N VAL A 101 10.86 27.35 -1.05
CA VAL A 101 11.25 25.92 -0.94
C VAL A 101 10.85 25.43 0.44
N ALA A 102 9.57 25.05 0.59
CA ALA A 102 8.99 24.51 1.80
C ALA A 102 7.70 23.74 1.46
N PRO A 103 7.23 22.84 2.34
CA PRO A 103 5.87 22.31 2.24
C PRO A 103 4.85 23.44 2.35
N PHE A 104 3.81 23.42 1.53
CA PHE A 104 2.78 24.45 1.52
C PHE A 104 1.37 23.86 1.56
N ASP A 105 0.47 24.56 2.23
CA ASP A 105 -0.96 24.21 2.25
C ASP A 105 -1.56 24.43 0.86
N LEU A 106 -2.13 23.36 0.30
CA LEU A 106 -2.74 23.39 -1.02
C LEU A 106 -4.17 23.92 -0.99
N ALA A 107 -4.86 23.82 0.15
CA ALA A 107 -6.29 24.13 0.26
C ALA A 107 -6.69 25.55 -0.19
N PRO A 108 -5.89 26.61 0.05
CA PRO A 108 -6.20 27.97 -0.43
C PRO A 108 -6.21 28.11 -1.96
N TYR A 109 -5.50 27.23 -2.66
CA TYR A 109 -5.34 27.29 -4.13
C TYR A 109 -6.21 26.24 -4.82
N VAL A 110 -6.20 25.04 -4.32
CA VAL A 110 -6.92 23.88 -4.85
C VAL A 110 -7.65 23.21 -3.68
N PRO A 111 -8.95 23.45 -3.52
CA PRO A 111 -9.67 22.87 -2.40
C PRO A 111 -9.70 21.33 -2.49
N PRO A 112 -9.86 20.60 -1.35
CA PRO A 112 -9.87 19.14 -1.34
C PRO A 112 -11.07 18.50 -2.09
N THR A 113 -11.97 19.31 -2.59
CA THR A 113 -13.05 18.95 -3.54
C THR A 113 -12.61 19.04 -5.00
N SER A 114 -11.32 19.20 -5.27
CA SER A 114 -10.78 19.35 -6.61
C SER A 114 -9.60 18.40 -6.83
N ARG A 115 -9.46 17.94 -8.06
CA ARG A 115 -8.34 17.10 -8.48
C ARG A 115 -7.09 17.93 -8.78
N THR A 116 -5.94 17.32 -8.64
CA THR A 116 -4.62 17.90 -8.96
C THR A 116 -3.92 17.15 -10.08
N GLY A 117 -2.76 17.63 -10.50
CA GLY A 117 -1.80 16.86 -11.27
C GLY A 117 -1.37 15.61 -10.51
N ASN A 118 -0.94 14.58 -11.24
CA ASN A 118 -0.49 13.31 -10.69
C ASN A 118 1.04 13.27 -10.67
N PRO A 119 1.69 13.33 -9.49
CA PRO A 119 3.15 13.21 -9.42
C PRO A 119 3.62 11.83 -9.86
N ILE A 120 4.79 11.76 -10.45
CA ILE A 120 5.40 10.49 -10.81
C ILE A 120 5.76 9.69 -9.55
N HIS A 121 5.33 8.43 -9.48
CA HIS A 121 5.52 7.52 -8.35
C HIS A 121 5.90 6.12 -8.87
N ARG A 122 7.10 6.01 -9.48
CA ARG A 122 7.62 4.80 -10.09
C ARG A 122 8.85 4.32 -9.33
N PHE A 123 9.17 3.04 -9.43
CA PHE A 123 10.16 2.33 -8.62
C PHE A 123 11.52 3.05 -8.53
N TYR A 124 12.11 3.40 -9.65
CA TYR A 124 13.40 4.07 -9.66
C TYR A 124 13.27 5.56 -9.29
N HIS A 125 12.21 6.22 -9.73
CA HIS A 125 11.99 7.64 -9.43
C HIS A 125 11.87 7.88 -7.93
N GLN A 126 11.18 7.02 -7.20
CA GLN A 126 11.03 7.19 -5.75
C GLN A 126 12.38 7.05 -5.02
N GLN A 127 13.24 6.12 -5.44
CA GLN A 127 14.57 5.98 -4.88
C GLN A 127 15.42 7.24 -5.12
N LEU A 128 15.30 7.84 -6.31
CA LEU A 128 15.94 9.11 -6.65
C LEU A 128 15.36 10.29 -5.85
N GLN A 129 14.04 10.31 -5.61
CA GLN A 129 13.37 11.30 -4.75
C GLN A 129 13.85 11.22 -3.31
N ILE A 130 13.94 10.01 -2.75
CA ILE A 130 14.40 9.74 -1.38
C ILE A 130 15.91 10.09 -1.21
N ASN A 131 16.71 9.92 -2.24
CA ASN A 131 18.15 10.25 -2.28
C ASN A 131 18.90 9.70 -1.06
N GLY A 132 18.85 8.39 -0.83
CA GLY A 132 19.55 7.75 0.27
C GLY A 132 19.05 8.18 1.67
N GLY A 133 17.79 8.59 1.80
CA GLY A 133 17.17 9.04 3.04
C GLY A 133 17.27 10.54 3.31
N ARG A 134 17.84 11.33 2.40
CA ARG A 134 17.92 12.80 2.56
C ARG A 134 16.60 13.50 2.31
N MET A 135 15.69 12.88 1.59
CA MET A 135 14.34 13.37 1.27
C MET A 135 14.35 14.72 0.52
N ASP A 136 15.40 15.01 -0.20
CA ASP A 136 15.74 16.32 -0.74
C ASP A 136 15.64 16.45 -2.28
N ARG A 137 15.10 15.41 -2.99
CA ARG A 137 15.01 15.41 -4.46
C ARG A 137 13.61 15.13 -5.00
N PHE A 138 12.58 15.31 -4.21
CA PHE A 138 11.19 15.11 -4.67
C PHE A 138 10.82 16.08 -5.80
N VAL A 139 11.27 17.32 -5.71
CA VAL A 139 11.03 18.34 -6.74
C VAL A 139 11.82 18.07 -8.03
N ALA A 140 13.03 17.52 -7.92
CA ALA A 140 13.88 17.21 -9.07
C ALA A 140 13.42 16.02 -9.91
N TRP A 141 12.79 15.03 -9.25
CA TRP A 141 12.40 13.76 -9.87
C TRP A 141 10.88 13.60 -9.94
N THR A 142 10.18 14.70 -10.20
CA THR A 142 8.73 14.71 -10.44
C THR A 142 8.39 15.34 -11.78
N ASN A 143 7.17 15.12 -12.24
CA ASN A 143 6.58 15.76 -13.42
C ASN A 143 5.61 16.90 -13.06
N VAL A 144 5.45 17.19 -11.76
CA VAL A 144 4.48 18.18 -11.27
C VAL A 144 5.12 19.41 -10.61
N GLY A 145 6.46 19.54 -10.67
CA GLY A 145 7.17 20.67 -10.07
C GLY A 145 6.90 20.80 -8.57
N GLY A 146 6.69 22.03 -8.08
CA GLY A 146 6.48 22.33 -6.66
C GLY A 146 5.27 21.64 -6.04
N LEU A 147 4.30 21.16 -6.83
CA LEU A 147 3.13 20.43 -6.30
C LEU A 147 3.53 19.20 -5.46
N ALA A 148 4.71 18.61 -5.71
CA ALA A 148 5.23 17.49 -4.91
C ALA A 148 5.40 17.82 -3.42
N MET A 149 5.57 19.10 -3.06
CA MET A 149 5.75 19.60 -1.70
C MET A 149 4.43 20.04 -1.05
N SER A 150 3.29 19.89 -1.72
CA SER A 150 2.00 20.33 -1.19
C SER A 150 1.39 19.34 -0.22
N TYR A 151 0.61 19.87 0.75
CA TYR A 151 -0.18 19.08 1.68
C TYR A 151 -1.60 19.66 1.85
N TYR A 152 -2.53 18.84 2.33
CA TYR A 152 -3.78 19.28 2.96
C TYR A 152 -3.71 19.02 4.46
N ASP A 153 -4.21 19.93 5.27
CA ASP A 153 -4.50 19.60 6.67
C ASP A 153 -5.79 18.78 6.75
N ALA A 154 -5.63 17.47 6.78
CA ALA A 154 -6.76 16.54 6.86
C ALA A 154 -7.32 16.36 8.29
N THR A 155 -6.84 17.09 9.31
CA THR A 155 -7.24 16.95 10.72
C THR A 155 -8.77 17.01 10.90
N ASN A 156 -9.47 17.84 10.13
CA ASN A 156 -10.91 18.01 10.17
C ASN A 156 -11.66 17.32 9.01
N MET A 157 -10.95 16.67 8.09
CA MET A 157 -11.51 15.86 7.03
C MET A 157 -12.05 14.51 7.58
N PRO A 158 -12.80 13.74 6.81
CA PRO A 158 -13.41 12.50 7.31
C PRO A 158 -12.44 11.52 7.98
N LEU A 159 -11.28 11.25 7.38
CA LEU A 159 -10.28 10.36 7.97
C LEU A 159 -9.59 10.99 9.19
N GLY A 160 -9.36 12.30 9.20
CA GLY A 160 -8.83 13.00 10.37
C GLY A 160 -9.77 12.92 11.59
N ARG A 161 -11.09 12.96 11.35
CA ARG A 161 -12.08 12.74 12.44
C ARG A 161 -12.00 11.31 12.98
N LEU A 162 -11.83 10.30 12.10
CA LEU A 162 -11.62 8.92 12.54
C LEU A 162 -10.30 8.77 13.31
N ALA A 163 -9.22 9.40 12.85
CA ALA A 163 -7.92 9.38 13.52
C ALA A 163 -7.98 10.02 14.91
N ARG A 164 -8.77 11.10 15.08
CA ARG A 164 -9.00 11.72 16.40
C ARG A 164 -9.87 10.87 17.32
N GLU A 165 -10.75 10.05 16.77
CA GLU A 165 -11.59 9.14 17.56
C GLU A 165 -10.85 7.85 17.94
N PHE A 166 -10.01 7.32 17.04
CA PHE A 166 -9.37 6.02 17.17
C PHE A 166 -7.83 6.15 17.21
N VAL A 167 -7.11 5.43 16.38
CA VAL A 167 -5.65 5.41 16.36
C VAL A 167 -5.12 5.86 15.01
N LEU A 168 -4.16 6.80 15.03
CA LEU A 168 -3.32 7.18 13.90
C LEU A 168 -1.94 6.57 14.07
N ALA A 169 -1.47 5.76 13.14
CA ALA A 169 -0.08 5.31 13.09
C ALA A 169 0.73 6.30 12.23
N ASP A 170 1.68 7.00 12.84
CA ASP A 170 2.42 8.09 12.20
C ASP A 170 3.80 7.69 11.66
N ASN A 171 4.18 6.43 11.84
CA ASN A 171 5.40 5.84 11.29
C ASN A 171 5.09 4.56 10.50
N PHE A 172 4.06 4.62 9.66
CA PHE A 172 3.68 3.54 8.77
C PHE A 172 4.19 3.82 7.34
N PHE A 173 5.00 2.91 6.81
CA PHE A 173 5.66 3.04 5.51
C PHE A 173 5.00 2.10 4.50
N HIS A 174 4.92 2.52 3.23
CA HIS A 174 4.52 1.55 2.21
C HIS A 174 5.64 0.54 1.92
N ALA A 175 5.27 -0.70 1.57
CA ALA A 175 6.21 -1.81 1.61
C ALA A 175 7.29 -1.74 0.54
N ALA A 176 7.01 -1.22 -0.64
CA ALA A 176 7.94 -1.24 -1.76
C ALA A 176 8.07 0.13 -2.41
N PHE A 177 9.25 0.49 -2.89
CA PHE A 177 9.45 1.68 -3.70
C PHE A 177 8.53 1.70 -4.92
N GLY A 178 8.07 2.89 -5.29
CA GLY A 178 7.26 3.10 -6.50
C GLY A 178 5.77 3.03 -6.25
N GLY A 179 5.04 2.57 -7.27
CA GLY A 179 3.61 2.79 -7.40
C GLY A 179 2.72 1.65 -6.92
N SER A 180 1.44 1.84 -7.23
CA SER A 180 0.33 1.02 -6.72
C SER A 180 0.47 -0.47 -7.03
N PHE A 181 0.88 -0.85 -8.26
CA PHE A 181 1.00 -2.25 -8.63
C PHE A 181 1.87 -3.04 -7.64
N LEU A 182 3.10 -2.56 -7.40
CA LEU A 182 4.04 -3.29 -6.56
C LEU A 182 3.58 -3.33 -5.10
N ASN A 183 3.02 -2.24 -4.59
CA ASN A 183 2.51 -2.19 -3.22
C ASN A 183 1.27 -3.07 -3.00
N HIS A 184 0.43 -3.28 -4.03
CA HIS A 184 -0.62 -4.30 -3.98
C HIS A 184 -0.05 -5.73 -3.92
N MET A 185 1.03 -6.01 -4.68
CA MET A 185 1.71 -7.31 -4.57
C MET A 185 2.31 -7.53 -3.17
N TRP A 186 2.97 -6.52 -2.61
CA TRP A 186 3.52 -6.61 -1.26
C TRP A 186 2.43 -6.78 -0.18
N LEU A 187 1.23 -6.22 -0.37
CA LEU A 187 0.10 -6.47 0.54
C LEU A 187 -0.42 -7.90 0.47
N VAL A 188 -0.32 -8.59 -0.67
CA VAL A 188 -0.92 -9.93 -0.82
C VAL A 188 0.08 -11.08 -0.82
N CYS A 189 1.35 -10.85 -1.19
CA CYS A 189 2.37 -11.91 -1.23
C CYS A 189 3.69 -11.55 -0.53
N ALA A 190 3.84 -10.37 0.06
CA ALA A 190 5.12 -9.88 0.60
C ALA A 190 6.29 -10.08 -0.38
N CYS A 191 6.05 -9.88 -1.68
CA CYS A 191 6.96 -10.25 -2.74
C CYS A 191 6.94 -9.28 -3.91
N THR A 192 8.04 -9.26 -4.68
CA THR A 192 8.13 -8.63 -6.00
C THR A 192 8.07 -9.72 -7.07
N PRO A 193 7.05 -9.69 -7.96
CA PRO A 193 6.88 -10.71 -8.99
C PRO A 193 8.05 -10.79 -9.96
N GLN A 194 8.38 -11.99 -10.41
CA GLN A 194 9.37 -12.22 -11.48
C GLN A 194 8.68 -12.48 -12.81
N TRP A 195 9.24 -11.91 -13.86
CA TRP A 195 8.88 -12.15 -15.25
C TRP A 195 10.16 -12.22 -16.10
N PRO A 196 10.89 -13.36 -16.04
CA PRO A 196 12.20 -13.50 -16.69
C PRO A 196 12.17 -13.28 -18.21
N ASP A 197 11.07 -13.67 -18.86
CA ASP A 197 10.87 -13.55 -20.30
C ASP A 197 10.12 -12.28 -20.71
N ALA A 198 10.08 -11.25 -19.84
CA ALA A 198 9.44 -9.98 -20.18
C ALA A 198 10.04 -9.35 -21.43
N PRO A 199 9.22 -8.77 -22.33
CA PRO A 199 9.69 -8.06 -23.51
C PRO A 199 10.74 -6.99 -23.19
N ALA A 200 11.68 -6.78 -24.10
CA ALA A 200 12.80 -5.87 -23.92
C ALA A 200 12.35 -4.39 -23.78
N ASP A 201 11.27 -4.02 -24.46
CA ASP A 201 10.68 -2.68 -24.42
C ASP A 201 9.98 -2.34 -23.10
N LEU A 202 9.61 -3.35 -22.30
CA LEU A 202 9.09 -3.18 -20.95
C LEU A 202 10.19 -3.09 -19.89
N ARG A 203 11.44 -3.37 -20.24
CA ARG A 203 12.55 -3.38 -19.28
C ARG A 203 13.15 -2.00 -19.09
N ALA A 204 13.39 -1.64 -17.84
CA ALA A 204 14.21 -0.49 -17.50
C ALA A 204 15.65 -0.67 -18.01
N ARG A 205 16.32 0.42 -18.36
CA ARG A 205 17.74 0.45 -18.69
C ARG A 205 18.48 1.31 -17.68
N LEU A 206 19.53 0.75 -17.12
CA LEU A 206 20.43 1.44 -16.19
C LEU A 206 21.80 1.60 -16.81
N GLY A 207 22.47 2.68 -16.48
CA GLY A 207 23.88 2.89 -16.81
C GLY A 207 24.82 2.01 -16.00
N PRO A 208 26.12 1.97 -16.34
CA PRO A 208 27.11 1.19 -15.61
C PRO A 208 27.24 1.60 -14.12
N ASP A 209 26.90 2.84 -13.81
CA ASP A 209 26.88 3.43 -12.46
C ASP A 209 25.53 3.24 -11.73
N GLY A 210 24.59 2.52 -12.34
CA GLY A 210 23.24 2.34 -11.84
C GLY A 210 22.27 3.51 -12.10
N ALA A 211 22.71 4.54 -12.81
CA ALA A 211 21.84 5.67 -13.17
C ALA A 211 20.69 5.21 -14.07
N LEU A 212 19.50 5.74 -13.82
CA LEU A 212 18.31 5.47 -14.63
C LEU A 212 18.44 6.14 -16.00
N LEU A 213 18.63 5.36 -17.07
CA LEU A 213 18.68 5.82 -18.46
C LEU A 213 17.29 5.79 -19.10
N GLN A 214 16.52 4.75 -18.82
CA GLN A 214 15.15 4.58 -19.28
C GLN A 214 14.38 3.80 -18.23
N ASP A 215 13.22 4.31 -17.84
CA ASP A 215 12.33 3.60 -16.93
C ASP A 215 11.52 2.52 -17.67
N GLY A 216 11.02 1.53 -16.93
CA GLY A 216 10.25 0.42 -17.48
C GLY A 216 9.34 -0.22 -16.42
N GLU A 217 8.48 -1.12 -16.87
CA GLU A 217 7.60 -1.90 -16.00
C GLU A 217 8.37 -2.99 -15.26
N VAL A 218 9.48 -3.43 -15.85
CA VAL A 218 10.30 -4.56 -15.38
C VAL A 218 11.74 -4.10 -15.19
N THR A 219 12.38 -4.58 -14.13
CA THR A 219 13.82 -4.34 -13.93
C THR A 219 14.68 -5.04 -15.00
N PRO A 220 15.94 -4.65 -15.21
CA PRO A 220 16.82 -5.34 -16.16
C PRO A 220 16.93 -6.86 -15.89
N ASP A 221 16.83 -7.28 -14.64
CA ASP A 221 16.93 -8.68 -14.22
C ASP A 221 15.55 -9.38 -14.06
N GLY A 222 14.47 -8.76 -14.58
CA GLY A 222 13.19 -9.47 -14.78
C GLY A 222 12.21 -9.40 -13.61
N TYR A 223 12.25 -8.39 -12.74
CA TYR A 223 11.24 -8.18 -11.72
C TYR A 223 10.22 -7.10 -12.14
N VAL A 224 8.94 -7.38 -11.97
CA VAL A 224 7.87 -6.43 -12.29
C VAL A 224 7.73 -5.43 -11.14
N VAL A 225 8.10 -4.17 -11.38
CA VAL A 225 8.18 -3.12 -10.36
C VAL A 225 7.24 -1.94 -10.59
N ASN A 226 6.70 -1.81 -11.80
CA ASN A 226 5.70 -0.79 -12.14
C ASN A 226 4.47 -1.47 -12.75
N THR A 227 3.41 -0.68 -13.02
CA THR A 227 2.13 -1.22 -13.49
C THR A 227 2.26 -2.00 -14.79
N ALA A 228 2.10 -3.30 -14.69
CA ALA A 228 1.93 -4.23 -15.79
C ALA A 228 0.61 -5.00 -15.60
N TYR A 229 0.09 -5.65 -16.63
CA TYR A 229 -1.23 -6.27 -16.61
C TYR A 229 -1.12 -7.78 -16.77
N THR A 230 -2.04 -8.51 -16.09
CA THR A 230 -2.08 -9.97 -16.12
C THR A 230 -2.67 -10.53 -17.42
N VAL A 231 -2.29 -11.77 -17.76
CA VAL A 231 -2.93 -12.56 -18.84
C VAL A 231 -4.40 -12.86 -18.56
N ASN A 232 -4.83 -12.80 -17.29
CA ASN A 232 -6.22 -13.07 -16.91
C ASN A 232 -7.12 -11.86 -17.16
N THR A 233 -8.38 -12.11 -17.41
CA THR A 233 -9.41 -11.07 -17.56
C THR A 233 -9.87 -10.54 -16.20
N PRO A 234 -10.22 -9.26 -16.08
CA PRO A 234 -10.08 -8.24 -17.12
C PRO A 234 -8.65 -7.67 -17.17
N HIS A 235 -8.21 -7.29 -18.37
CA HIS A 235 -7.04 -6.46 -18.62
C HIS A 235 -7.35 -5.44 -19.72
N PRO A 236 -6.54 -4.37 -19.90
CA PRO A 236 -6.87 -3.34 -20.89
C PRO A 236 -6.93 -3.88 -22.31
N ALA A 237 -8.05 -3.68 -23.01
CA ALA A 237 -8.26 -4.15 -24.38
C ALA A 237 -7.23 -3.61 -25.41
N ARG A 238 -6.53 -2.51 -25.07
CA ARG A 238 -5.45 -1.96 -25.91
C ARG A 238 -4.21 -2.86 -25.97
N ILE A 239 -4.04 -3.78 -25.01
CA ILE A 239 -2.93 -4.74 -25.00
C ILE A 239 -3.39 -5.96 -25.79
N THR A 240 -3.01 -6.00 -27.05
CA THR A 240 -3.41 -7.07 -27.98
C THR A 240 -2.35 -8.15 -28.11
N ASP A 241 -1.10 -7.87 -27.74
CA ASP A 241 -0.03 -8.84 -27.71
C ASP A 241 0.02 -9.51 -26.33
N PRO A 242 -0.28 -10.81 -26.23
CA PRO A 242 -0.24 -11.54 -24.97
C PRO A 242 1.16 -11.61 -24.35
N HIS A 243 2.23 -11.41 -25.13
CA HIS A 243 3.59 -11.31 -24.60
C HIS A 243 3.84 -10.06 -23.78
N HIS A 244 2.96 -9.04 -23.83
CA HIS A 244 2.99 -7.85 -23.00
C HIS A 244 2.13 -7.98 -21.73
N LEU A 245 1.64 -9.19 -21.43
CA LEU A 245 0.88 -9.51 -20.23
C LEU A 245 1.69 -10.39 -19.28
N VAL A 246 1.68 -10.04 -18.00
CA VAL A 246 2.36 -10.80 -16.94
C VAL A 246 1.76 -12.21 -16.89
N PRO A 247 2.57 -13.27 -17.01
CA PRO A 247 2.09 -14.64 -16.90
C PRO A 247 1.59 -14.95 -15.49
N ASN A 248 0.83 -16.03 -15.35
CA ASN A 248 0.32 -16.47 -14.06
C ASN A 248 1.44 -16.66 -13.04
N LEU A 249 1.35 -15.91 -11.93
CA LEU A 249 2.27 -16.03 -10.80
C LEU A 249 1.94 -17.27 -9.97
N THR A 250 2.98 -17.91 -9.41
CA THR A 250 2.86 -19.14 -8.59
C THR A 250 3.35 -18.97 -7.16
N LEU A 251 3.78 -17.74 -6.80
CA LEU A 251 4.21 -17.42 -5.45
C LEU A 251 3.04 -17.55 -4.45
N PRO A 252 3.30 -17.97 -3.21
CA PRO A 252 2.25 -18.05 -2.20
C PRO A 252 1.74 -16.65 -1.84
N THR A 253 0.45 -16.57 -1.52
CA THR A 253 -0.21 -15.34 -1.08
C THR A 253 -0.84 -15.53 0.30
N ILE A 254 -1.28 -14.44 0.91
CA ILE A 254 -2.07 -14.50 2.14
C ILE A 254 -3.38 -15.27 1.94
N GLY A 255 -3.97 -15.21 0.75
CA GLY A 255 -5.15 -16.01 0.39
C GLY A 255 -4.90 -17.51 0.48
N ASP A 256 -3.72 -17.99 0.04
CA ASP A 256 -3.34 -19.39 0.19
C ASP A 256 -3.22 -19.81 1.67
N ARG A 257 -2.63 -18.93 2.51
CA ARG A 257 -2.49 -19.17 3.95
C ARG A 257 -3.86 -19.24 4.65
N LEU A 258 -4.75 -18.31 4.30
CA LEU A 258 -6.11 -18.26 4.85
C LEU A 258 -6.93 -19.50 4.44
N ASP A 259 -6.91 -19.87 3.15
CA ASP A 259 -7.59 -21.07 2.65
C ASP A 259 -7.08 -22.34 3.34
N ALA A 260 -5.76 -22.48 3.50
CA ALA A 260 -5.16 -23.65 4.16
C ALA A 260 -5.59 -23.82 5.64
N LYS A 261 -6.01 -22.72 6.27
CA LYS A 261 -6.54 -22.69 7.66
C LYS A 261 -8.06 -22.70 7.73
N GLY A 262 -8.76 -22.68 6.58
CA GLY A 262 -10.22 -22.58 6.53
C GLY A 262 -10.74 -21.22 7.01
N VAL A 263 -9.93 -20.17 6.98
CA VAL A 263 -10.31 -18.80 7.32
C VAL A 263 -10.95 -18.15 6.11
N SER A 264 -12.17 -17.66 6.24
CA SER A 264 -12.88 -17.00 5.14
C SER A 264 -12.27 -15.66 4.80
N TRP A 265 -12.17 -15.37 3.50
CA TRP A 265 -11.61 -14.10 3.03
C TRP A 265 -12.15 -13.71 1.65
N ALA A 266 -12.06 -12.41 1.32
CA ALA A 266 -12.34 -11.89 -0.01
C ALA A 266 -11.59 -10.57 -0.26
N TRP A 267 -11.33 -10.30 -1.55
CA TRP A 267 -10.90 -9.00 -2.05
C TRP A 267 -12.06 -8.36 -2.79
N TYR A 268 -12.49 -7.20 -2.33
CA TYR A 268 -13.58 -6.41 -2.89
C TYR A 268 -13.03 -5.22 -3.64
N ALA A 269 -13.09 -5.25 -4.99
CA ALA A 269 -12.61 -4.16 -5.83
C ALA A 269 -13.78 -3.41 -6.47
N GLY A 270 -13.78 -2.09 -6.39
CA GLY A 270 -14.82 -1.26 -6.99
C GLY A 270 -14.86 -1.38 -8.52
N GLY A 271 -16.05 -1.68 -9.08
CA GLY A 271 -16.27 -1.85 -10.52
C GLY A 271 -15.76 -3.19 -11.08
N TRP A 272 -15.43 -4.16 -10.24
CA TRP A 272 -14.93 -5.48 -10.66
C TRP A 272 -15.94 -6.24 -11.51
N ARG A 273 -17.22 -6.21 -11.13
CA ARG A 273 -18.29 -6.89 -11.85
C ARG A 273 -18.46 -6.37 -13.28
N ASP A 274 -18.46 -5.05 -13.45
CA ASP A 274 -18.58 -4.42 -14.75
C ASP A 274 -17.35 -4.70 -15.62
N ALA A 275 -16.17 -4.68 -15.02
CA ALA A 275 -14.93 -4.99 -15.72
C ALA A 275 -14.89 -6.45 -16.22
N LEU A 276 -15.36 -7.42 -15.41
CA LEU A 276 -15.54 -8.81 -15.84
C LEU A 276 -16.56 -8.96 -16.97
N ALA A 277 -17.60 -8.12 -16.98
CA ALA A 277 -18.61 -8.10 -18.03
C ALA A 277 -18.13 -7.40 -19.33
N GLY A 278 -16.88 -6.91 -19.36
CA GLY A 278 -16.32 -6.21 -20.51
C GLY A 278 -16.73 -4.73 -20.64
N THR A 279 -17.35 -4.16 -19.62
CA THR A 279 -17.83 -2.78 -19.56
C THR A 279 -17.21 -2.02 -18.39
N PRO A 280 -15.87 -1.98 -18.26
CA PRO A 280 -15.21 -1.36 -17.11
C PRO A 280 -15.53 0.14 -17.04
N HIS A 281 -15.75 0.63 -15.84
CA HIS A 281 -15.86 2.07 -15.59
C HIS A 281 -14.56 2.77 -16.07
N ALA A 282 -14.67 4.00 -16.60
CA ALA A 282 -13.53 4.75 -17.15
C ALA A 282 -12.38 5.00 -16.12
N ARG A 283 -12.66 4.88 -14.84
CA ARG A 283 -11.69 5.00 -13.73
C ARG A 283 -11.39 3.65 -13.07
N PHE A 284 -11.70 2.54 -13.72
CA PHE A 284 -11.32 1.22 -13.24
C PHE A 284 -9.82 0.99 -13.46
N ALA A 285 -9.11 0.57 -12.42
CA ALA A 285 -7.69 0.24 -12.49
C ALA A 285 -7.52 -1.28 -12.36
N TYR A 286 -7.10 -1.92 -13.43
CA TYR A 286 -7.03 -3.37 -13.53
C TYR A 286 -6.11 -4.03 -12.50
N HIS A 287 -5.01 -3.35 -12.13
CA HIS A 287 -4.04 -3.83 -11.14
C HIS A 287 -4.53 -3.71 -9.69
N HIS A 288 -5.70 -3.12 -9.46
CA HIS A 288 -6.32 -3.05 -8.13
C HIS A 288 -6.95 -4.38 -7.69
N GLN A 289 -6.85 -5.42 -8.53
CA GLN A 289 -7.21 -6.79 -8.19
C GLN A 289 -5.95 -7.67 -8.25
N PRO A 290 -5.06 -7.59 -7.24
CA PRO A 290 -3.74 -8.24 -7.30
C PRO A 290 -3.82 -9.77 -7.37
N PHE A 291 -4.82 -10.39 -6.76
CA PHE A 291 -4.98 -11.84 -6.82
C PHE A 291 -5.24 -12.38 -8.22
N ALA A 292 -5.78 -11.55 -9.14
CA ALA A 292 -6.01 -11.96 -10.53
C ALA A 292 -4.70 -12.29 -11.29
N TYR A 293 -3.54 -11.92 -10.74
CA TYR A 293 -2.23 -12.24 -11.31
C TYR A 293 -1.75 -13.66 -10.99
N PHE A 294 -2.37 -14.36 -10.04
CA PHE A 294 -1.90 -15.65 -9.56
C PHE A 294 -2.69 -16.81 -10.15
N ALA A 295 -1.99 -17.90 -10.51
CA ALA A 295 -2.56 -19.09 -11.12
C ALA A 295 -3.77 -19.68 -10.37
N ARG A 296 -3.76 -19.59 -9.03
CA ARG A 296 -4.84 -20.10 -8.19
C ARG A 296 -6.17 -19.38 -8.42
N TRP A 297 -6.14 -18.08 -8.75
CA TRP A 297 -7.32 -17.24 -9.03
C TRP A 297 -7.39 -16.80 -10.50
N ALA A 298 -6.76 -17.59 -11.39
CA ALA A 298 -6.80 -17.36 -12.83
C ALA A 298 -8.21 -17.61 -13.41
N ASP A 299 -8.40 -17.23 -14.66
CA ASP A 299 -9.63 -17.44 -15.39
C ASP A 299 -10.07 -18.91 -15.37
N GLY A 300 -11.37 -19.12 -15.19
CA GLY A 300 -11.96 -20.45 -15.13
C GLY A 300 -11.82 -21.18 -13.79
N THR A 301 -11.11 -20.61 -12.80
CA THR A 301 -11.00 -21.24 -11.48
C THR A 301 -12.21 -20.89 -10.60
N PRO A 302 -12.78 -21.85 -9.83
CA PRO A 302 -13.84 -21.55 -8.87
C PRO A 302 -13.40 -20.56 -7.77
N ALA A 303 -12.10 -20.54 -7.44
CA ALA A 303 -11.52 -19.66 -6.44
C ALA A 303 -11.61 -18.18 -6.85
N LYS A 304 -11.47 -17.86 -8.15
CA LYS A 304 -11.63 -16.50 -8.68
C LYS A 304 -13.00 -15.93 -8.33
N ALA A 305 -14.07 -16.62 -8.67
CA ALA A 305 -15.45 -16.17 -8.41
C ALA A 305 -15.77 -16.11 -6.91
N LYS A 306 -15.17 -16.99 -6.09
CA LYS A 306 -15.40 -17.04 -4.65
C LYS A 306 -14.78 -15.86 -3.91
N HIS A 307 -13.54 -15.50 -4.27
CA HIS A 307 -12.73 -14.58 -3.47
C HIS A 307 -12.56 -13.18 -4.09
N LEU A 308 -12.66 -13.06 -5.45
CA LEU A 308 -12.49 -11.78 -6.14
C LEU A 308 -13.87 -11.19 -6.43
N ARG A 309 -14.27 -10.21 -5.62
CA ARG A 309 -15.64 -9.71 -5.56
C ARG A 309 -15.72 -8.23 -5.86
N ASP A 310 -16.91 -7.74 -6.12
CA ASP A 310 -17.18 -6.32 -6.30
C ASP A 310 -17.33 -5.61 -4.94
N GLU A 311 -16.97 -4.34 -4.85
CA GLU A 311 -17.12 -3.54 -3.62
C GLU A 311 -18.59 -3.46 -3.15
N SER A 312 -19.56 -3.48 -4.06
CA SER A 312 -20.98 -3.52 -3.72
C SER A 312 -21.38 -4.78 -2.95
N ASP A 313 -20.64 -5.89 -3.14
CA ASP A 313 -20.84 -7.10 -2.36
C ASP A 313 -20.36 -6.95 -0.91
N PHE A 314 -19.33 -6.12 -0.66
CA PHE A 314 -18.87 -5.81 0.69
C PHE A 314 -19.99 -5.22 1.55
N LEU A 315 -20.65 -4.18 1.06
CA LEU A 315 -21.77 -3.55 1.78
C LEU A 315 -22.91 -4.52 2.01
N SER A 316 -23.22 -5.36 1.01
CA SER A 316 -24.26 -6.41 1.13
C SER A 316 -23.90 -7.46 2.18
N ASP A 317 -22.63 -7.88 2.24
CA ASP A 317 -22.17 -8.85 3.23
C ASP A 317 -22.13 -8.27 4.65
N VAL A 318 -21.73 -7.00 4.79
CA VAL A 318 -21.78 -6.27 6.08
C VAL A 318 -23.23 -6.19 6.58
N ALA A 319 -24.16 -5.74 5.74
CA ALA A 319 -25.57 -5.59 6.10
C ALA A 319 -26.22 -6.92 6.50
N ALA A 320 -25.79 -8.00 5.88
CA ALA A 320 -26.31 -9.35 6.14
C ALA A 320 -25.56 -10.09 7.27
N GLY A 321 -24.54 -9.48 7.89
CA GLY A 321 -23.70 -10.12 8.90
C GLY A 321 -22.91 -11.33 8.38
N ARG A 322 -22.59 -11.37 7.09
CA ARG A 322 -21.88 -12.47 6.42
C ARG A 322 -20.48 -12.08 5.90
N LEU A 323 -19.95 -10.94 6.39
CA LEU A 323 -18.61 -10.53 5.99
C LEU A 323 -17.59 -11.63 6.35
N PRO A 324 -16.64 -11.99 5.46
CA PRO A 324 -15.61 -12.95 5.79
C PRO A 324 -14.67 -12.44 6.91
N ALA A 325 -13.91 -13.35 7.50
CA ALA A 325 -12.98 -13.04 8.58
C ALA A 325 -11.88 -12.04 8.14
N VAL A 326 -11.45 -12.11 6.88
CA VAL A 326 -10.52 -11.13 6.29
C VAL A 326 -11.13 -10.54 5.03
N ALA A 327 -11.28 -9.22 5.00
CA ALA A 327 -11.81 -8.47 3.87
C ALA A 327 -10.82 -7.39 3.44
N PHE A 328 -10.39 -7.42 2.19
CA PHE A 328 -9.67 -6.32 1.57
C PHE A 328 -10.65 -5.52 0.72
N VAL A 329 -10.64 -4.21 0.84
CA VAL A 329 -11.54 -3.31 0.09
C VAL A 329 -10.70 -2.30 -0.66
N LYS A 330 -10.80 -2.30 -1.99
CA LYS A 330 -10.14 -1.35 -2.88
C LYS A 330 -11.19 -0.53 -3.61
N PRO A 331 -11.45 0.71 -3.20
CA PRO A 331 -12.43 1.56 -3.84
C PRO A 331 -12.15 1.84 -5.32
N LEU A 332 -13.21 2.06 -6.10
CA LEU A 332 -13.09 2.48 -7.49
C LEU A 332 -12.33 3.80 -7.61
N GLY A 333 -11.66 4.04 -8.74
CA GLY A 333 -10.84 5.23 -8.99
C GLY A 333 -11.53 6.59 -8.80
N ILE A 334 -12.86 6.64 -8.71
CA ILE A 334 -13.59 7.86 -8.33
C ILE A 334 -13.68 8.08 -6.81
N HIS A 335 -13.31 7.06 -6.00
CA HIS A 335 -13.42 7.06 -4.54
C HIS A 335 -12.11 6.70 -3.82
N ASN A 336 -11.00 6.54 -4.55
CA ASN A 336 -9.75 6.03 -3.98
C ASN A 336 -8.71 7.12 -3.66
N GLU A 337 -9.02 8.40 -3.87
CA GLU A 337 -8.17 9.57 -3.64
C GLU A 337 -7.00 9.74 -4.63
N HIS A 338 -6.88 8.92 -5.66
CA HIS A 338 -5.83 9.10 -6.68
C HIS A 338 -5.94 10.49 -7.35
N PRO A 339 -4.89 11.33 -7.35
CA PRO A 339 -4.98 12.78 -7.59
C PRO A 339 -5.65 13.22 -8.89
N ASN A 340 -5.48 12.46 -9.98
CA ASN A 340 -6.09 12.81 -11.28
C ASN A 340 -7.44 12.14 -11.55
N THR A 341 -7.91 11.25 -10.66
CA THR A 341 -9.16 10.50 -10.85
C THR A 341 -10.21 10.77 -9.80
N SER A 342 -9.80 11.13 -8.59
CA SER A 342 -10.64 11.35 -7.43
C SER A 342 -10.23 12.63 -6.69
N GLU A 343 -11.17 13.29 -6.06
CA GLU A 343 -10.93 14.38 -5.11
C GLU A 343 -10.66 13.78 -3.72
N PRO A 344 -9.69 14.32 -2.94
CA PRO A 344 -9.39 13.80 -1.60
C PRO A 344 -10.62 13.72 -0.69
N LEU A 345 -11.47 14.76 -0.69
CA LEU A 345 -12.65 14.79 0.17
C LEU A 345 -13.66 13.71 -0.23
N THR A 346 -13.88 13.51 -1.53
CA THR A 346 -14.80 12.48 -2.04
C THR A 346 -14.36 11.07 -1.63
N GLY A 347 -13.05 10.78 -1.76
CA GLY A 347 -12.52 9.48 -1.35
C GLY A 347 -12.63 9.24 0.15
N GLN A 348 -12.29 10.24 0.98
CA GLN A 348 -12.40 10.13 2.43
C GLN A 348 -13.85 10.02 2.91
N GLN A 349 -14.81 10.68 2.25
CA GLN A 349 -16.23 10.52 2.53
C GLN A 349 -16.69 9.10 2.27
N HIS A 350 -16.31 8.53 1.13
CA HIS A 350 -16.62 7.14 0.78
C HIS A 350 -16.06 6.15 1.82
N VAL A 351 -14.80 6.31 2.23
CA VAL A 351 -14.21 5.47 3.29
C VAL A 351 -14.98 5.62 4.61
N ALA A 352 -15.35 6.85 4.98
CA ALA A 352 -16.14 7.08 6.20
C ALA A 352 -17.52 6.41 6.14
N GLU A 353 -18.15 6.35 4.97
CA GLU A 353 -19.42 5.62 4.75
C GLU A 353 -19.23 4.11 4.90
N LEU A 354 -18.16 3.53 4.34
CA LEU A 354 -17.82 2.11 4.52
C LEU A 354 -17.62 1.78 6.02
N VAL A 355 -16.84 2.62 6.72
CA VAL A 355 -16.63 2.47 8.18
C VAL A 355 -17.94 2.59 8.95
N GLN A 356 -18.78 3.55 8.60
CA GLN A 356 -20.08 3.73 9.28
C GLN A 356 -21.02 2.54 9.06
N ALA A 357 -21.02 1.96 7.86
CA ALA A 357 -21.80 0.74 7.59
C ALA A 357 -21.36 -0.43 8.49
N VAL A 358 -20.03 -0.61 8.65
CA VAL A 358 -19.50 -1.62 9.57
C VAL A 358 -19.85 -1.31 11.03
N ARG A 359 -19.71 -0.06 11.46
CA ARG A 359 -20.04 0.38 12.83
C ARG A 359 -21.51 0.17 13.18
N ALA A 360 -22.40 0.29 12.22
CA ALA A 360 -23.84 0.06 12.40
C ALA A 360 -24.26 -1.42 12.36
N SER A 361 -23.33 -2.31 12.02
CA SER A 361 -23.61 -3.75 11.86
C SER A 361 -23.37 -4.56 13.13
N ALA A 362 -23.89 -5.78 13.15
CA ALA A 362 -23.72 -6.73 14.26
C ALA A 362 -22.26 -7.21 14.43
N ILE A 363 -21.41 -7.11 13.40
CA ILE A 363 -20.01 -7.56 13.46
C ILE A 363 -19.09 -6.54 14.14
N TRP A 364 -19.52 -5.28 14.28
CA TRP A 364 -18.69 -4.19 14.81
C TRP A 364 -17.95 -4.51 16.12
N PRO A 365 -18.56 -5.12 17.15
CA PRO A 365 -17.89 -5.34 18.43
C PRO A 365 -16.61 -6.17 18.36
N ARG A 366 -16.41 -6.92 17.27
CA ARG A 366 -15.28 -7.84 17.06
C ARG A 366 -14.54 -7.57 15.75
N THR A 367 -14.63 -6.33 15.24
CA THR A 367 -14.03 -5.91 13.98
C THR A 367 -12.87 -4.96 14.20
N LEU A 368 -11.79 -5.17 13.46
CA LEU A 368 -10.67 -4.24 13.27
C LEU A 368 -10.65 -3.76 11.82
N ILE A 369 -10.64 -2.45 11.61
CA ILE A 369 -10.49 -1.84 10.29
C ILE A 369 -9.12 -1.15 10.24
N VAL A 370 -8.33 -1.46 9.24
CA VAL A 370 -7.09 -0.75 8.90
C VAL A 370 -7.33 0.03 7.62
N ILE A 371 -7.31 1.35 7.71
CA ILE A 371 -7.42 2.26 6.55
C ILE A 371 -6.01 2.75 6.25
N THR A 372 -5.48 2.43 5.08
CA THR A 372 -4.13 2.87 4.70
C THR A 372 -4.06 3.14 3.20
N TYR A 373 -2.94 3.68 2.76
CA TYR A 373 -2.68 4.02 1.36
C TYR A 373 -1.64 3.06 0.78
N ASP A 374 -1.73 2.80 -0.49
CA ASP A 374 -0.83 1.88 -1.19
C ASP A 374 0.59 2.44 -1.29
N GLU A 375 0.73 3.75 -1.57
CA GLU A 375 2.01 4.44 -1.63
C GLU A 375 1.82 5.97 -1.54
N ASN A 376 2.92 6.72 -1.55
CA ASN A 376 2.92 8.17 -1.29
C ASN A 376 2.52 9.06 -2.48
N GLY A 377 2.25 8.51 -3.66
CA GLY A 377 1.88 9.27 -4.86
C GLY A 377 2.96 10.22 -5.37
N GLY A 378 4.24 9.94 -5.13
CA GLY A 378 5.34 10.83 -5.49
C GLY A 378 5.37 12.15 -4.70
N ARG A 379 4.58 12.24 -3.62
CA ARG A 379 4.54 13.38 -2.70
C ARG A 379 5.62 13.27 -1.65
N TRP A 380 6.16 14.41 -1.27
CA TRP A 380 7.19 14.52 -0.25
C TRP A 380 6.68 14.10 1.13
N ASP A 381 7.60 13.56 1.92
CA ASP A 381 7.49 13.31 3.35
C ASP A 381 8.83 13.62 3.99
N HIS A 382 8.82 14.18 5.21
CA HIS A 382 10.08 14.57 5.85
C HIS A 382 10.84 13.41 6.47
N VAL A 383 10.17 12.29 6.75
CA VAL A 383 10.77 11.13 7.42
C VAL A 383 11.35 10.17 6.40
N ALA A 384 12.65 9.92 6.52
CA ALA A 384 13.31 8.91 5.72
C ALA A 384 12.76 7.51 6.02
N PRO A 385 12.52 6.68 4.99
CA PRO A 385 12.17 5.29 5.22
C PRO A 385 13.31 4.55 5.94
N PRO A 386 13.00 3.53 6.76
CA PRO A 386 14.03 2.68 7.34
C PRO A 386 14.79 1.94 6.24
N VAL A 387 16.06 1.66 6.49
CA VAL A 387 16.84 0.80 5.60
C VAL A 387 16.25 -0.60 5.61
N GLY A 388 15.85 -1.08 4.45
CA GLY A 388 15.26 -2.41 4.26
C GLY A 388 16.02 -3.24 3.24
N ASP A 389 15.29 -3.89 2.35
CA ASP A 389 15.86 -4.67 1.25
C ASP A 389 15.86 -3.87 -0.07
N ARG A 390 16.20 -4.53 -1.18
CA ARG A 390 16.20 -3.94 -2.53
C ARG A 390 14.87 -3.29 -2.93
N TRP A 391 13.77 -3.73 -2.34
CA TRP A 391 12.43 -3.34 -2.77
C TRP A 391 11.83 -2.19 -1.96
N GLY A 392 12.35 -1.91 -0.79
CA GLY A 392 11.81 -0.89 0.11
C GLY A 392 12.27 -1.08 1.55
N PRO A 393 11.53 -0.53 2.54
CA PRO A 393 10.24 0.18 2.38
C PRO A 393 10.37 1.52 1.65
N GLY A 394 9.23 2.01 1.14
CA GLY A 394 9.12 3.35 0.60
C GLY A 394 8.77 4.39 1.66
N VAL A 395 8.15 5.48 1.25
CA VAL A 395 7.83 6.65 2.08
C VAL A 395 6.67 6.35 3.04
N ARG A 396 6.48 7.17 4.08
CA ARG A 396 5.32 7.03 4.99
C ARG A 396 4.01 7.29 4.25
N VAL A 397 2.98 6.54 4.66
CA VAL A 397 1.59 6.71 4.21
C VAL A 397 0.65 6.85 5.40
N PRO A 398 -0.48 7.56 5.27
CA PRO A 398 -1.46 7.65 6.33
C PRO A 398 -2.02 6.28 6.69
N THR A 399 -2.14 5.98 7.99
CA THR A 399 -2.76 4.73 8.44
C THR A 399 -3.61 4.99 9.68
N VAL A 400 -4.91 4.73 9.57
CA VAL A 400 -5.88 4.89 10.66
C VAL A 400 -6.43 3.51 11.03
N ILE A 401 -6.35 3.17 12.32
CA ILE A 401 -6.82 1.88 12.85
C ILE A 401 -8.10 2.12 13.66
N VAL A 402 -9.19 1.54 13.20
CA VAL A 402 -10.56 1.78 13.70
C VAL A 402 -11.15 0.50 14.27
N SER A 403 -11.47 0.49 15.56
CA SER A 403 -12.07 -0.67 16.24
C SER A 403 -12.63 -0.24 17.60
N PRO A 404 -13.66 -0.90 18.13
CA PRO A 404 -14.06 -0.71 19.53
C PRO A 404 -13.00 -1.26 20.51
N LEU A 405 -12.04 -2.04 20.04
CA LEU A 405 -11.02 -2.73 20.83
C LEU A 405 -9.68 -1.99 20.93
N VAL A 406 -9.47 -0.91 20.16
CA VAL A 406 -8.24 -0.11 20.18
C VAL A 406 -8.34 1.09 21.12
N LYS A 407 -7.20 1.68 21.42
CA LYS A 407 -7.11 2.97 22.15
C LYS A 407 -7.95 4.04 21.47
N ARG A 408 -8.30 5.07 22.22
CA ARG A 408 -9.07 6.20 21.70
C ARG A 408 -8.20 7.45 21.67
N GLY A 409 -8.29 8.19 20.54
CA GLY A 409 -7.55 9.44 20.36
C GLY A 409 -6.02 9.26 20.52
N HIS A 410 -5.47 8.16 20.04
CA HIS A 410 -4.08 7.79 20.25
C HIS A 410 -3.27 7.91 18.97
N VAL A 411 -2.09 8.51 19.06
CA VAL A 411 -1.08 8.46 18.01
C VAL A 411 -0.09 7.34 18.35
N ASP A 412 -0.02 6.32 17.50
CA ASP A 412 0.92 5.22 17.63
C ASP A 412 2.19 5.55 16.83
N HIS A 413 3.28 5.77 17.57
CA HIS A 413 4.60 6.08 17.00
C HIS A 413 5.44 4.85 16.63
N SER A 414 4.88 3.65 16.76
CA SER A 414 5.57 2.41 16.39
C SER A 414 5.84 2.39 14.88
N ARG A 415 6.99 1.83 14.54
CA ARG A 415 7.39 1.71 13.13
C ARG A 415 6.77 0.46 12.51
N TYR A 416 6.06 0.65 11.42
CA TYR A 416 5.43 -0.40 10.63
C TYR A 416 5.72 -0.21 9.14
N ASP A 417 5.54 -1.27 8.35
CA ASP A 417 5.28 -1.15 6.92
C ASP A 417 4.01 -1.93 6.53
N THR A 418 3.61 -1.88 5.25
CA THR A 418 2.40 -2.57 4.76
C THR A 418 2.37 -4.05 5.15
N THR A 419 3.53 -4.72 5.28
CA THR A 419 3.58 -6.13 5.68
C THR A 419 3.22 -6.37 7.16
N ALA A 420 3.13 -5.30 7.98
CA ALA A 420 2.57 -5.41 9.32
C ALA A 420 1.07 -5.80 9.32
N ILE A 421 0.36 -5.50 8.22
CA ILE A 421 -1.02 -5.96 8.01
C ILE A 421 -1.04 -7.48 7.82
N LEU A 422 -0.10 -8.02 7.03
CA LEU A 422 0.07 -9.47 6.88
C LEU A 422 0.39 -10.10 8.23
N LYS A 423 1.34 -9.52 8.98
CA LYS A 423 1.71 -9.98 10.32
C LYS A 423 0.53 -9.98 11.30
N LEU A 424 -0.34 -8.97 11.24
CA LEU A 424 -1.57 -8.92 12.03
C LEU A 424 -2.48 -10.12 11.71
N ILE A 425 -2.74 -10.37 10.43
CA ILE A 425 -3.58 -11.47 9.95
C ILE A 425 -2.94 -12.81 10.32
N GLU A 426 -1.66 -12.99 10.05
CA GLU A 426 -0.90 -14.20 10.37
C GLU A 426 -0.94 -14.51 11.87
N THR A 427 -0.70 -13.51 12.71
CA THR A 427 -0.71 -13.65 14.16
C THR A 427 -2.10 -13.99 14.68
N ARG A 428 -3.16 -13.33 14.14
CA ARG A 428 -4.53 -13.56 14.57
C ARG A 428 -5.00 -14.99 14.31
N TRP A 429 -4.65 -15.58 13.19
CA TRP A 429 -5.11 -16.91 12.79
C TRP A 429 -4.03 -17.99 12.82
N GLY A 430 -2.84 -17.68 13.32
CA GLY A 430 -1.74 -18.65 13.43
C GLY A 430 -1.29 -19.17 12.07
N LEU A 431 -1.11 -18.24 11.10
CA LEU A 431 -0.65 -18.54 9.74
C LEU A 431 0.88 -18.47 9.68
N ALA A 432 1.47 -19.27 8.80
CA ALA A 432 2.88 -19.13 8.48
C ALA A 432 3.14 -17.85 7.69
N PRO A 433 4.22 -17.11 7.94
CA PRO A 433 4.56 -15.92 7.16
C PRO A 433 4.82 -16.25 5.69
N LEU A 434 4.70 -15.24 4.83
CA LEU A 434 4.95 -15.33 3.40
C LEU A 434 6.43 -15.13 3.07
N GLY A 435 7.12 -14.27 3.82
CA GLY A 435 8.52 -13.95 3.61
C GLY A 435 9.23 -13.50 4.87
N ALA A 436 10.45 -12.99 4.71
CA ALA A 436 11.25 -12.51 5.82
C ALA A 436 10.75 -11.19 6.41
N ARG A 437 10.18 -10.31 5.54
CA ARG A 437 9.80 -8.97 5.98
C ARG A 437 8.54 -9.00 6.85
N ASP A 438 7.47 -9.69 6.42
CA ASP A 438 6.27 -9.89 7.23
C ASP A 438 6.55 -10.69 8.51
N ALA A 439 7.43 -11.71 8.43
CA ALA A 439 7.87 -12.45 9.60
C ALA A 439 8.50 -11.55 10.68
N ALA A 440 9.26 -10.53 10.27
CA ALA A 440 9.98 -9.61 11.15
C ALA A 440 9.10 -8.46 11.70
N GLN A 441 7.91 -8.24 11.14
CA GLN A 441 7.02 -7.14 11.55
C GLN A 441 6.38 -7.37 12.92
N VAL A 442 5.92 -6.26 13.51
CA VAL A 442 5.04 -6.24 14.69
C VAL A 442 3.59 -6.14 14.22
N PRO A 443 2.65 -6.93 14.78
CA PRO A 443 1.27 -7.02 14.28
C PRO A 443 0.36 -5.87 14.74
N LEU A 444 0.71 -4.61 14.47
CA LEU A 444 -0.07 -3.38 14.78
C LEU A 444 -0.53 -3.30 16.26
N THR A 445 0.20 -3.91 17.19
CA THR A 445 -0.21 -4.00 18.61
C THR A 445 -0.04 -2.69 19.37
N GLY A 446 0.66 -1.70 18.85
CA GLY A 446 0.71 -0.36 19.43
C GLY A 446 -0.65 0.34 19.50
N ALA A 447 -1.60 -0.09 18.67
CA ALA A 447 -2.97 0.41 18.66
C ALA A 447 -3.82 -0.01 19.86
N PHE A 448 -3.43 -1.06 20.58
CA PHE A 448 -4.20 -1.65 21.70
C PHE A 448 -3.73 -1.24 23.08
#